data_575e5c37d1b4d742aad218d3868148a5
#
_entry.id   575e5c37d1b4d742aad218d3868148a5
#
_cell.length_a   1.000
_cell.length_b   1.000
_cell.length_c   1.000
_cell.angle_alpha   90.00
_cell.angle_beta   90.00
_cell.angle_gamma   90.00
#
_symmetry.space_group_name_H-M   'P 1'
#
loop_
_entity.id
_entity.type
_entity.pdbx_description
1 polymer ?
#
loop_
_entity_poly.entity_id
_entity_poly.type
_entity_poly.pdbx_seq_one_letter_code
_entity_poly.pdbx_strand_id
1 'polypeptide(L)'
;MKKPQLEKLGRRRVVRTSGSTPSGMPASWWTGFALTLVLLALAPLLVSEYSLTLLAIYALLALSLAFIWGIGGILCFGQAAFYGLGAYTYAVASINFGESTGAVLLAVVVAGGAALALGAMMFYGRIGDVYLGVITLVVTLLLFKYANSTAGEAYAIGTARLGGFNGIPGYAPLNVPGHPEVLVTGLALYYVVMVCLLAGWLLLRWICARPFGRKLVGIRENELRAELLGYDVRLVKTIAFGIGGALAGLAGVFYACWAEIVTPEVFSLGVSAEVIIWVLVGGLGTLWGPMLGAVLLGALKSFLGSQQLLDNAVVMGVLLVVIVLFLPNGVLPTLTRAWTSYRNRQSHPPVPGEDHDA
;
A
#
# COMPACT_ATOMS: atom_id res chain seq x y z
N MET A 1 -11.99 -66.77 -8.48
CA MET A 1 -12.36 -66.58 -7.07
C MET A 1 -11.19 -66.01 -6.32
N LYS A 2 -11.21 -64.73 -6.07
CA LYS A 2 -10.44 -64.02 -5.00
C LYS A 2 -11.01 -62.64 -4.86
N LYS A 3 -11.95 -62.37 -3.93
CA LYS A 3 -12.12 -61.11 -3.26
C LYS A 3 -10.87 -60.92 -2.43
N PRO A 4 -10.15 -59.89 -2.57
CA PRO A 4 -10.18 -58.80 -1.58
C PRO A 4 -9.54 -57.53 -2.12
N GLN A 5 -9.58 -56.52 -1.40
CA GLN A 5 -8.75 -55.28 -1.40
C GLN A 5 -9.58 -53.97 -1.43
N LEU A 6 -10.87 -54.03 -1.13
CA LEU A 6 -11.68 -52.79 -1.01
C LEU A 6 -11.77 -52.23 0.43
N GLU A 7 -11.08 -52.85 1.41
CA GLU A 7 -11.24 -52.51 2.84
C GLU A 7 -10.10 -51.67 3.42
N LYS A 8 -9.20 -51.14 2.61
CA LYS A 8 -8.08 -50.27 3.07
C LYS A 8 -8.12 -48.82 2.55
N LEU A 9 -9.23 -48.35 2.03
CA LEU A 9 -9.39 -46.90 1.86
C LEU A 9 -9.75 -46.29 3.24
N GLY A 10 -8.72 -46.17 4.02
CA GLY A 10 -8.75 -45.66 5.36
C GLY A 10 -9.47 -44.34 5.47
N ARG A 11 -10.31 -44.26 6.47
CA ARG A 11 -10.96 -43.08 7.04
C ARG A 11 -9.99 -41.88 7.01
N ARG A 12 -10.03 -41.08 5.96
CA ARG A 12 -9.49 -39.71 6.02
C ARG A 12 -10.26 -39.02 7.15
N ARG A 13 -9.62 -38.84 8.28
CA ARG A 13 -10.09 -37.91 9.33
C ARG A 13 -10.40 -36.60 8.64
N VAL A 14 -11.69 -36.32 8.47
CA VAL A 14 -12.16 -34.98 8.20
C VAL A 14 -11.75 -34.17 9.43
N VAL A 15 -10.64 -33.46 9.31
CA VAL A 15 -10.29 -32.43 10.26
C VAL A 15 -11.42 -31.39 10.15
N ARG A 16 -12.41 -31.52 11.00
CA ARG A 16 -13.35 -30.45 11.28
C ARG A 16 -12.52 -29.30 11.83
N THR A 17 -12.08 -28.41 10.95
CA THR A 17 -11.73 -27.07 11.37
C THR A 17 -13.01 -26.46 11.91
N SER A 18 -13.11 -26.42 13.23
CA SER A 18 -14.15 -25.69 13.93
C SER A 18 -14.06 -24.25 13.44
N GLY A 19 -14.96 -23.90 12.52
CA GLY A 19 -15.19 -22.53 12.13
C GLY A 19 -15.78 -21.75 13.31
N SER A 20 -14.93 -21.41 14.25
CA SER A 20 -15.24 -20.33 15.20
C SER A 20 -15.19 -19.04 14.41
N THR A 21 -16.34 -18.52 14.00
CA THR A 21 -16.50 -17.12 13.68
C THR A 21 -15.91 -16.32 14.84
N PRO A 22 -14.89 -15.49 14.63
CA PRO A 22 -14.39 -14.63 15.70
C PRO A 22 -15.43 -13.51 15.92
N SER A 23 -16.38 -13.78 16.77
CA SER A 23 -17.23 -12.77 17.37
C SER A 23 -16.43 -12.10 18.49
N GLY A 24 -15.93 -10.91 18.20
CA GLY A 24 -15.18 -10.10 19.17
C GLY A 24 -13.67 -10.19 18.98
N MET A 25 -13.04 -9.04 18.72
CA MET A 25 -11.58 -8.94 18.74
C MET A 25 -11.10 -9.18 20.18
N PRO A 26 -10.07 -10.02 20.39
CA PRO A 26 -9.54 -10.25 21.74
C PRO A 26 -9.04 -8.92 22.33
N ALA A 27 -9.23 -8.73 23.63
CA ALA A 27 -8.83 -7.49 24.33
C ALA A 27 -7.36 -7.11 24.10
N SER A 28 -6.48 -8.10 23.91
CA SER A 28 -5.07 -7.91 23.54
C SER A 28 -4.86 -7.15 22.24
N TRP A 29 -5.84 -7.13 21.38
CA TRP A 29 -5.79 -6.42 20.10
C TRP A 29 -5.98 -4.92 20.28
N TRP A 30 -6.91 -4.52 21.16
CA TRP A 30 -7.16 -3.12 21.51
C TRP A 30 -5.98 -2.53 22.29
N THR A 31 -5.33 -3.32 23.15
CA THR A 31 -4.13 -2.87 23.86
C THR A 31 -2.94 -2.67 22.91
N GLY A 32 -2.73 -3.57 21.95
CA GLY A 32 -1.70 -3.40 20.92
C GLY A 32 -1.94 -2.17 20.04
N PHE A 33 -3.19 -1.95 19.62
CA PHE A 33 -3.56 -0.77 18.83
C PHE A 33 -3.39 0.53 19.62
N ALA A 34 -3.83 0.57 20.88
CA ALA A 34 -3.65 1.73 21.74
C ALA A 34 -2.17 2.02 21.99
N LEU A 35 -1.34 0.99 22.21
CA LEU A 35 0.09 1.16 22.37
C LEU A 35 0.75 1.73 21.12
N THR A 36 0.35 1.25 19.94
CA THR A 36 0.85 1.78 18.65
C THR A 36 0.45 3.25 18.49
N LEU A 37 -0.79 3.62 18.82
CA LEU A 37 -1.25 5.01 18.80
C LEU A 37 -0.42 5.92 19.72
N VAL A 38 -0.15 5.46 20.94
CA VAL A 38 0.65 6.22 21.91
C VAL A 38 2.09 6.36 21.41
N LEU A 39 2.70 5.30 20.91
CA LEU A 39 4.05 5.34 20.33
C LEU A 39 4.14 6.32 19.15
N LEU A 40 3.16 6.31 18.26
CA LEU A 40 3.11 7.22 17.13
C LEU A 40 2.86 8.67 17.55
N ALA A 41 2.05 8.90 18.59
CA ALA A 41 1.82 10.25 19.14
C ALA A 41 3.08 10.81 19.83
N LEU A 42 3.91 9.97 20.42
CA LEU A 42 5.15 10.36 21.11
C LEU A 42 6.37 10.36 20.17
N ALA A 43 6.28 9.77 18.98
CA ALA A 43 7.39 9.70 18.03
C ALA A 43 8.03 11.07 17.68
N PRO A 44 7.27 12.17 17.53
CA PRO A 44 7.86 13.50 17.26
C PRO A 44 8.78 14.05 18.35
N LEU A 45 8.76 13.47 19.55
CA LEU A 45 9.68 13.83 20.63
C LEU A 45 11.10 13.25 20.42
N LEU A 46 11.23 12.19 19.60
CA LEU A 46 12.47 11.45 19.38
C LEU A 46 13.07 11.68 18.01
N VAL A 47 12.22 11.91 17.01
CA VAL A 47 12.61 12.04 15.58
C VAL A 47 11.96 13.29 15.00
N SER A 48 12.64 13.95 14.04
CA SER A 48 12.09 15.15 13.41
C SER A 48 10.72 14.87 12.75
N GLU A 49 9.78 15.78 12.97
CA GLU A 49 8.42 15.72 12.41
C GLU A 49 8.41 15.62 10.88
N TYR A 50 9.39 16.28 10.23
CA TYR A 50 9.57 16.25 8.78
C TYR A 50 9.82 14.83 8.25
N SER A 51 10.75 14.10 8.89
CA SER A 51 11.05 12.70 8.53
C SER A 51 9.90 11.76 8.85
N LEU A 52 9.23 11.94 9.99
CA LEU A 52 8.10 11.11 10.38
C LEU A 52 6.91 11.29 9.46
N THR A 53 6.63 12.51 9.01
CA THR A 53 5.57 12.81 8.05
C THR A 53 5.82 12.07 6.73
N LEU A 54 7.05 12.12 6.21
CA LEU A 54 7.43 11.41 5.00
C LEU A 54 7.25 9.89 5.15
N LEU A 55 7.68 9.31 6.27
CA LEU A 55 7.51 7.88 6.55
C LEU A 55 6.04 7.48 6.64
N ALA A 56 5.19 8.32 7.20
CA ALA A 56 3.74 8.07 7.26
C ALA A 56 3.10 8.14 5.85
N ILE A 57 3.54 9.07 5.00
CA ILE A 57 3.13 9.15 3.59
C ILE A 57 3.54 7.88 2.83
N TYR A 58 4.77 7.41 3.00
CA TYR A 58 5.24 6.15 2.40
C TYR A 58 4.45 4.95 2.90
N ALA A 59 4.10 4.91 4.19
CA ALA A 59 3.27 3.86 4.75
C ALA A 59 1.85 3.87 4.15
N LEU A 60 1.27 5.05 3.89
CA LEU A 60 -0.04 5.18 3.23
C LEU A 60 0.02 4.71 1.76
N LEU A 61 1.09 5.07 1.05
CA LEU A 61 1.31 4.62 -0.32
C LEU A 61 1.53 3.10 -0.38
N ALA A 62 2.32 2.53 0.54
CA ALA A 62 2.51 1.08 0.64
C ALA A 62 1.21 0.34 1.00
N LEU A 63 0.39 0.92 1.88
CA LEU A 63 -0.92 0.39 2.24
C LEU A 63 -1.86 0.31 1.03
N SER A 64 -1.82 1.30 0.13
CA SER A 64 -2.63 1.32 -1.09
C SER A 64 -2.29 0.14 -2.02
N LEU A 65 -1.00 -0.12 -2.26
CA LEU A 65 -0.55 -1.26 -3.06
C LEU A 65 -0.76 -2.60 -2.33
N ALA A 66 -0.58 -2.63 -1.01
CA ALA A 66 -0.84 -3.82 -0.19
C ALA A 66 -2.28 -4.32 -0.32
N PHE A 67 -3.24 -3.41 -0.46
CA PHE A 67 -4.63 -3.76 -0.69
C PHE A 67 -4.84 -4.33 -2.10
N ILE A 68 -4.34 -3.66 -3.14
CA ILE A 68 -4.50 -4.09 -4.53
C ILE A 68 -3.79 -5.43 -4.77
N TRP A 69 -2.51 -5.51 -4.42
CA TRP A 69 -1.69 -6.68 -4.70
C TRP A 69 -1.77 -7.73 -3.59
N GLY A 70 -1.58 -7.29 -2.34
CA GLY A 70 -1.53 -8.22 -1.20
C GLY A 70 -2.86 -8.91 -0.92
N ILE A 71 -3.99 -8.20 -0.99
CA ILE A 71 -5.33 -8.75 -0.74
C ILE A 71 -6.03 -9.13 -2.04
N GLY A 72 -5.96 -8.26 -3.05
CA GLY A 72 -6.66 -8.45 -4.33
C GLY A 72 -5.96 -9.36 -5.31
N GLY A 73 -4.67 -9.64 -5.14
CA GLY A 73 -3.87 -10.43 -6.07
C GLY A 73 -3.58 -9.71 -7.40
N ILE A 74 -3.89 -8.43 -7.52
CA ILE A 74 -3.74 -7.65 -8.74
C ILE A 74 -2.35 -7.03 -8.75
N LEU A 75 -1.48 -7.50 -9.66
CA LEU A 75 -0.14 -6.98 -9.80
C LEU A 75 -0.16 -5.60 -10.47
N CYS A 76 0.28 -4.57 -9.74
CA CYS A 76 0.35 -3.20 -10.22
C CYS A 76 1.78 -2.65 -10.08
N PHE A 77 2.42 -2.34 -11.20
CA PHE A 77 3.73 -1.66 -11.23
C PHE A 77 3.61 -0.14 -11.39
N GLY A 78 2.40 0.36 -11.54
CA GLY A 78 2.10 1.76 -11.81
C GLY A 78 1.52 2.52 -10.63
N GLN A 79 1.85 2.17 -9.40
CA GLN A 79 1.28 2.86 -8.23
C GLN A 79 1.69 4.34 -8.17
N ALA A 80 2.89 4.66 -8.67
CA ALA A 80 3.37 6.03 -8.83
C ALA A 80 2.49 6.89 -9.77
N ALA A 81 1.78 6.29 -10.74
CA ALA A 81 0.85 7.02 -11.59
C ALA A 81 -0.27 7.68 -10.78
N PHE A 82 -0.92 6.92 -9.89
CA PHE A 82 -2.02 7.42 -9.06
C PHE A 82 -1.53 8.37 -7.96
N TYR A 83 -0.37 8.06 -7.40
CA TYR A 83 0.33 8.93 -6.45
C TYR A 83 0.66 10.28 -7.06
N GLY A 84 1.29 10.31 -8.23
CA GLY A 84 1.63 11.52 -8.94
C GLY A 84 0.39 12.29 -9.43
N LEU A 85 -0.68 11.58 -9.90
CA LEU A 85 -1.95 12.22 -10.26
C LEU A 85 -2.56 12.94 -9.05
N GLY A 86 -2.52 12.33 -7.87
CA GLY A 86 -2.97 12.98 -6.64
C GLY A 86 -2.17 14.24 -6.33
N ALA A 87 -0.83 14.16 -6.37
CA ALA A 87 0.06 15.29 -6.09
C ALA A 87 -0.13 16.44 -7.09
N TYR A 88 -0.11 16.14 -8.39
CA TYR A 88 -0.30 17.16 -9.43
C TYR A 88 -1.69 17.78 -9.41
N THR A 89 -2.74 16.97 -9.25
CA THR A 89 -4.10 17.48 -9.17
C THR A 89 -4.28 18.39 -7.95
N TYR A 90 -3.70 18.02 -6.81
CA TYR A 90 -3.72 18.87 -5.63
C TYR A 90 -3.03 20.22 -5.88
N ALA A 91 -1.81 20.20 -6.41
CA ALA A 91 -1.04 21.42 -6.68
C ALA A 91 -1.80 22.36 -7.64
N VAL A 92 -2.32 21.82 -8.74
CA VAL A 92 -3.10 22.60 -9.73
C VAL A 92 -4.41 23.12 -9.11
N ALA A 93 -5.14 22.29 -8.40
CA ALA A 93 -6.42 22.67 -7.80
C ALA A 93 -6.24 23.68 -6.67
N SER A 94 -5.23 23.54 -5.84
CA SER A 94 -4.91 24.48 -4.75
C SER A 94 -4.60 25.87 -5.27
N ILE A 95 -3.83 25.99 -6.38
CA ILE A 95 -3.55 27.29 -7.02
C ILE A 95 -4.83 27.92 -7.57
N ASN A 96 -5.71 27.12 -8.21
CA ASN A 96 -6.91 27.65 -8.85
C ASN A 96 -8.05 27.97 -7.87
N PHE A 97 -8.20 27.18 -6.81
CA PHE A 97 -9.30 27.35 -5.83
C PHE A 97 -8.92 28.27 -4.68
N GLY A 98 -7.61 28.43 -4.41
CA GLY A 98 -7.13 29.17 -3.24
C GLY A 98 -7.43 28.45 -1.90
N GLU A 99 -8.00 27.25 -1.93
CA GLU A 99 -8.39 26.46 -0.77
C GLU A 99 -7.98 24.99 -0.96
N SER A 100 -7.47 24.37 0.12
CA SER A 100 -6.95 23.00 0.05
C SER A 100 -8.03 21.92 0.12
N THR A 101 -9.16 22.18 0.82
CA THR A 101 -10.19 21.15 1.05
C THR A 101 -10.78 20.61 -0.25
N GLY A 102 -11.19 21.53 -1.14
CA GLY A 102 -11.68 21.16 -2.48
C GLY A 102 -10.61 20.50 -3.33
N ALA A 103 -9.35 20.98 -3.20
CA ALA A 103 -8.21 20.40 -3.92
C ALA A 103 -7.91 18.94 -3.50
N VAL A 104 -7.96 18.63 -2.19
CA VAL A 104 -7.78 17.28 -1.68
C VAL A 104 -8.86 16.33 -2.22
N LEU A 105 -10.13 16.74 -2.13
CA LEU A 105 -11.24 15.91 -2.63
C LEU A 105 -11.12 15.65 -4.13
N LEU A 106 -10.83 16.68 -4.92
CA LEU A 106 -10.64 16.57 -6.36
C LEU A 106 -9.48 15.62 -6.68
N ALA A 107 -8.36 15.75 -5.98
CA ALA A 107 -7.18 14.92 -6.20
C ALA A 107 -7.45 13.42 -5.94
N VAL A 108 -8.16 13.10 -4.85
CA VAL A 108 -8.55 11.72 -4.53
C VAL A 108 -9.54 11.18 -5.57
N VAL A 109 -10.52 11.99 -6.00
CA VAL A 109 -11.49 11.59 -7.03
C VAL A 109 -10.81 11.39 -8.39
N VAL A 110 -9.90 12.26 -8.80
CA VAL A 110 -9.18 12.14 -10.07
C VAL A 110 -8.27 10.89 -10.05
N ALA A 111 -7.48 10.69 -9.01
CA ALA A 111 -6.62 9.50 -8.89
C ALA A 111 -7.43 8.20 -8.82
N GLY A 112 -8.49 8.17 -8.01
CA GLY A 112 -9.39 7.02 -7.90
C GLY A 112 -10.18 6.77 -9.19
N GLY A 113 -10.67 7.82 -9.86
CA GLY A 113 -11.37 7.76 -11.13
C GLY A 113 -10.47 7.25 -12.26
N ALA A 114 -9.22 7.74 -12.33
CA ALA A 114 -8.22 7.24 -13.28
C ALA A 114 -7.91 5.75 -13.04
N ALA A 115 -7.79 5.34 -11.77
CA ALA A 115 -7.62 3.94 -11.42
C ALA A 115 -8.84 3.10 -11.80
N LEU A 116 -10.05 3.57 -11.54
CA LEU A 116 -11.29 2.89 -11.95
C LEU A 116 -11.37 2.75 -13.46
N ALA A 117 -11.08 3.81 -14.21
CA ALA A 117 -11.12 3.81 -15.68
C ALA A 117 -10.08 2.83 -16.26
N LEU A 118 -8.83 2.89 -15.76
CA LEU A 118 -7.77 1.99 -16.18
C LEU A 118 -8.09 0.54 -15.79
N GLY A 119 -8.58 0.31 -14.57
CA GLY A 119 -9.00 -1.00 -14.09
C GLY A 119 -10.15 -1.57 -14.91
N ALA A 120 -11.17 -0.76 -15.24
CA ALA A 120 -12.26 -1.17 -16.09
C ALA A 120 -11.74 -1.58 -17.48
N MET A 121 -10.90 -0.75 -18.11
CA MET A 121 -10.32 -1.07 -19.41
C MET A 121 -9.56 -2.41 -19.39
N MET A 122 -8.78 -2.67 -18.33
CA MET A 122 -7.96 -3.89 -18.23
C MET A 122 -8.79 -5.13 -17.89
N PHE A 123 -9.67 -5.08 -16.89
CA PHE A 123 -10.41 -6.25 -16.42
C PHE A 123 -11.57 -6.64 -17.33
N TYR A 124 -12.29 -5.68 -17.93
CA TYR A 124 -13.30 -5.98 -18.94
C TYR A 124 -12.66 -6.37 -20.27
N GLY A 125 -11.44 -5.91 -20.57
CA GLY A 125 -10.61 -6.35 -21.69
C GLY A 125 -10.03 -7.76 -21.52
N ARG A 126 -10.23 -8.43 -20.36
CA ARG A 126 -9.69 -9.76 -20.05
C ARG A 126 -8.17 -9.86 -20.22
N ILE A 127 -7.47 -8.82 -19.84
CA ILE A 127 -6.01 -8.75 -19.95
C ILE A 127 -5.39 -9.62 -18.86
N GLY A 128 -4.44 -10.48 -19.22
CA GLY A 128 -3.74 -11.34 -18.27
C GLY A 128 -2.89 -10.55 -17.26
N ASP A 129 -2.67 -11.12 -16.07
CA ASP A 129 -2.04 -10.44 -14.94
C ASP A 129 -0.66 -9.85 -15.24
N VAL A 130 0.16 -10.51 -16.06
CA VAL A 130 1.49 -10.01 -16.46
C VAL A 130 1.37 -8.74 -17.31
N TYR A 131 0.45 -8.75 -18.30
CA TYR A 131 0.21 -7.59 -19.15
C TYR A 131 -0.38 -6.42 -18.37
N LEU A 132 -1.15 -6.70 -17.34
CA LEU A 132 -1.72 -5.73 -16.42
C LEU A 132 -0.61 -4.92 -15.72
N GLY A 133 0.41 -5.62 -15.22
CA GLY A 133 1.61 -4.96 -14.66
C GLY A 133 2.32 -4.09 -15.70
N VAL A 134 2.51 -4.56 -16.93
CA VAL A 134 3.17 -3.81 -17.99
C VAL A 134 2.36 -2.56 -18.39
N ILE A 135 1.05 -2.68 -18.53
CA ILE A 135 0.18 -1.53 -18.88
C ILE A 135 0.26 -0.45 -17.81
N THR A 136 0.17 -0.82 -16.53
CA THR A 136 0.26 0.14 -15.43
C THR A 136 1.63 0.84 -15.39
N LEU A 137 2.71 0.10 -15.71
CA LEU A 137 4.04 0.67 -15.86
C LEU A 137 4.12 1.67 -17.01
N VAL A 138 3.58 1.32 -18.18
CA VAL A 138 3.55 2.19 -19.37
C VAL A 138 2.76 3.46 -19.09
N VAL A 139 1.60 3.36 -18.42
CA VAL A 139 0.81 4.54 -18.03
C VAL A 139 1.63 5.47 -17.12
N THR A 140 2.37 4.90 -16.16
CA THR A 140 3.26 5.69 -15.30
C THR A 140 4.34 6.43 -16.09
N LEU A 141 4.98 5.74 -17.04
CA LEU A 141 5.99 6.35 -17.92
C LEU A 141 5.39 7.43 -18.84
N LEU A 142 4.17 7.23 -19.34
CA LEU A 142 3.49 8.22 -20.15
C LEU A 142 3.22 9.50 -19.33
N LEU A 143 2.71 9.35 -18.09
CA LEU A 143 2.48 10.49 -17.21
C LEU A 143 3.79 11.19 -16.85
N PHE A 144 4.86 10.44 -16.57
CA PHE A 144 6.20 11.00 -16.34
C PHE A 144 6.70 11.82 -17.52
N LYS A 145 6.62 11.26 -18.74
CA LYS A 145 7.03 11.93 -19.98
C LYS A 145 6.16 13.15 -20.26
N TYR A 146 4.85 13.02 -20.09
CA TYR A 146 3.92 14.13 -20.27
C TYR A 146 4.25 15.27 -19.29
N ALA A 147 4.36 15.00 -17.99
CA ALA A 147 4.69 16.01 -16.99
C ALA A 147 6.03 16.71 -17.29
N ASN A 148 7.06 15.96 -17.72
CA ASN A 148 8.35 16.56 -18.14
C ASN A 148 8.24 17.43 -19.40
N SER A 149 7.35 17.10 -20.33
CA SER A 149 7.21 17.85 -21.59
C SER A 149 6.44 19.16 -21.46
N THR A 150 5.76 19.39 -20.35
CA THR A 150 4.92 20.58 -20.09
C THR A 150 5.75 21.79 -19.61
N ALA A 151 6.98 21.93 -20.08
CA ALA A 151 7.82 23.10 -19.82
C ALA A 151 7.39 24.27 -20.73
N GLY A 152 7.11 25.42 -20.14
CA GLY A 152 6.80 26.64 -20.86
C GLY A 152 5.48 27.29 -20.41
N GLU A 153 5.32 28.57 -20.80
CA GLU A 153 4.17 29.38 -20.39
C GLU A 153 2.84 28.93 -21.02
N ALA A 154 2.88 28.22 -22.13
CA ALA A 154 1.71 27.72 -22.82
C ALA A 154 1.03 26.55 -22.08
N TYR A 155 1.75 25.86 -21.19
CA TYR A 155 1.24 24.73 -20.43
C TYR A 155 0.73 25.17 -19.07
N ALA A 156 -0.47 25.69 -19.00
CA ALA A 156 -1.13 26.09 -17.77
C ALA A 156 -2.55 25.50 -17.72
N ILE A 157 -3.00 25.15 -16.53
CA ILE A 157 -4.39 24.75 -16.24
C ILE A 157 -4.98 25.81 -15.33
N GLY A 158 -5.82 26.68 -15.89
CA GLY A 158 -6.28 27.88 -15.21
C GLY A 158 -5.12 28.87 -14.94
N THR A 159 -4.87 29.18 -13.69
CA THR A 159 -3.75 30.03 -13.25
C THR A 159 -2.48 29.22 -12.91
N ALA A 160 -2.58 27.89 -12.80
CA ALA A 160 -1.48 27.03 -12.42
C ALA A 160 -0.61 26.66 -13.65
N ARG A 161 0.68 27.04 -13.62
CA ARG A 161 1.67 26.65 -14.61
C ARG A 161 2.23 25.28 -14.25
N LEU A 162 2.32 24.37 -15.21
CA LEU A 162 2.77 22.98 -14.95
C LEU A 162 4.30 22.86 -14.76
N GLY A 163 5.08 23.84 -15.27
CA GLY A 163 6.51 23.99 -15.02
C GLY A 163 7.42 22.92 -15.62
N GLY A 164 6.88 21.87 -16.26
CA GLY A 164 7.68 20.79 -16.85
C GLY A 164 8.59 20.12 -15.83
N PHE A 165 9.87 19.92 -16.19
CA PHE A 165 10.85 19.25 -15.33
C PHE A 165 11.13 20.00 -14.01
N ASN A 166 10.88 21.31 -13.94
CA ASN A 166 11.00 22.10 -12.72
C ASN A 166 9.86 21.86 -11.74
N GLY A 167 8.74 21.30 -12.23
CA GLY A 167 7.56 21.04 -11.42
C GLY A 167 6.73 22.28 -11.12
N ILE A 168 5.76 22.12 -10.23
CA ILE A 168 4.81 23.15 -9.79
C ILE A 168 5.20 23.63 -8.40
N PRO A 169 5.77 24.83 -8.25
CA PRO A 169 5.99 25.47 -6.95
C PRO A 169 4.81 26.36 -6.58
N GLY A 170 4.80 26.84 -5.34
CA GLY A 170 4.00 28.00 -4.91
C GLY A 170 2.51 27.74 -4.73
N TYR A 171 2.08 26.51 -4.62
CA TYR A 171 0.71 26.18 -4.18
C TYR A 171 0.61 26.25 -2.66
N ALA A 172 -0.61 26.52 -2.17
CA ALA A 172 -0.86 26.57 -0.74
C ALA A 172 -0.70 25.16 -0.11
N PRO A 173 0.04 25.01 1.01
CA PRO A 173 0.02 23.79 1.80
C PRO A 173 -1.41 23.55 2.34
N LEU A 174 -1.60 22.43 3.05
CA LEU A 174 -2.90 22.11 3.63
C LEU A 174 -3.37 23.24 4.55
N ASN A 175 -4.62 23.66 4.43
CA ASN A 175 -5.25 24.64 5.31
C ASN A 175 -6.44 24.02 6.08
N VAL A 176 -6.85 24.68 7.15
CA VAL A 176 -8.04 24.27 7.91
C VAL A 176 -9.29 24.54 7.07
N PRO A 177 -10.22 23.58 6.93
CA PRO A 177 -11.46 23.78 6.17
C PRO A 177 -12.22 25.03 6.63
N GLY A 178 -12.52 25.94 5.69
CA GLY A 178 -13.20 27.21 5.97
C GLY A 178 -12.31 28.34 6.51
N HIS A 179 -11.03 28.08 6.76
CA HIS A 179 -10.06 29.08 7.20
C HIS A 179 -8.78 28.99 6.37
N PRO A 180 -8.76 29.54 5.14
CA PRO A 180 -7.61 29.41 4.23
C PRO A 180 -6.32 30.07 4.77
N GLU A 181 -6.45 30.98 5.72
CA GLU A 181 -5.31 31.66 6.35
C GLU A 181 -4.56 30.76 7.38
N VAL A 182 -5.22 29.71 7.89
CA VAL A 182 -4.61 28.81 8.87
C VAL A 182 -3.99 27.61 8.18
N LEU A 183 -2.68 27.66 7.98
CA LEU A 183 -1.92 26.59 7.33
C LEU A 183 -1.62 25.44 8.29
N VAL A 184 -1.78 24.22 7.80
CA VAL A 184 -1.46 22.98 8.51
C VAL A 184 -0.09 22.51 8.05
N THR A 185 0.95 22.89 8.78
CA THR A 185 2.35 22.55 8.47
C THR A 185 3.06 21.92 9.67
N GLY A 186 4.23 21.37 9.49
CA GLY A 186 5.04 20.80 10.55
C GLY A 186 4.33 19.70 11.33
N LEU A 187 4.29 19.83 12.63
CA LEU A 187 3.69 18.84 13.54
C LEU A 187 2.19 18.63 13.29
N ALA A 188 1.45 19.67 12.90
CA ALA A 188 0.04 19.55 12.58
C ALA A 188 -0.18 18.69 11.34
N LEU A 189 0.65 18.85 10.30
CA LEU A 189 0.62 18.02 9.10
C LEU A 189 0.90 16.55 9.44
N TYR A 190 1.90 16.29 10.29
CA TYR A 190 2.20 14.93 10.77
C TYR A 190 0.96 14.24 11.37
N TYR A 191 0.27 14.90 12.29
CA TYR A 191 -0.92 14.31 12.91
C TYR A 191 -2.06 14.10 11.92
N VAL A 192 -2.27 15.01 10.97
CA VAL A 192 -3.28 14.83 9.91
C VAL A 192 -2.96 13.62 9.05
N VAL A 193 -1.72 13.49 8.57
CA VAL A 193 -1.28 12.32 7.78
C VAL A 193 -1.45 11.04 8.57
N MET A 194 -1.11 11.05 9.86
CA MET A 194 -1.22 9.90 10.75
C MET A 194 -2.67 9.46 10.95
N VAL A 195 -3.57 10.43 11.18
CA VAL A 195 -5.02 10.15 11.30
C VAL A 195 -5.54 9.57 9.99
N CYS A 196 -5.16 10.12 8.84
CA CYS A 196 -5.57 9.62 7.54
C CYS A 196 -4.99 8.22 7.25
N LEU A 197 -3.74 7.93 7.64
CA LEU A 197 -3.14 6.60 7.54
C LEU A 197 -3.93 5.56 8.36
N LEU A 198 -4.24 5.88 9.60
CA LEU A 198 -5.02 5.02 10.49
C LEU A 198 -6.46 4.85 10.00
N ALA A 199 -7.09 5.93 9.52
CA ALA A 199 -8.42 5.88 8.93
C ALA A 199 -8.44 5.02 7.66
N GLY A 200 -7.45 5.17 6.78
CA GLY A 200 -7.27 4.35 5.57
C GLY A 200 -7.07 2.88 5.92
N TRP A 201 -6.24 2.58 6.92
CA TRP A 201 -6.04 1.22 7.38
C TRP A 201 -7.33 0.62 8.00
N LEU A 202 -8.05 1.36 8.84
CA LEU A 202 -9.34 0.94 9.40
C LEU A 202 -10.39 0.72 8.31
N LEU A 203 -10.46 1.62 7.32
CA LEU A 203 -11.34 1.50 6.17
C LEU A 203 -11.07 0.21 5.38
N LEU A 204 -9.82 -0.05 5.02
CA LEU A 204 -9.44 -1.25 4.29
C LEU A 204 -9.72 -2.51 5.10
N ARG A 205 -9.42 -2.50 6.39
CA ARG A 205 -9.75 -3.59 7.29
C ARG A 205 -11.26 -3.85 7.35
N TRP A 206 -12.07 -2.79 7.45
CA TRP A 206 -13.53 -2.89 7.42
C TRP A 206 -14.01 -3.47 6.08
N ILE A 207 -13.47 -3.01 4.95
CA ILE A 207 -13.77 -3.54 3.62
C ILE A 207 -13.41 -5.04 3.54
N CYS A 208 -12.23 -5.43 4.02
CA CYS A 208 -11.79 -6.82 4.03
C CYS A 208 -12.67 -7.74 4.91
N ALA A 209 -13.23 -7.22 5.99
CA ALA A 209 -14.14 -7.96 6.86
C ALA A 209 -15.55 -8.15 6.25
N ARG A 210 -15.94 -7.33 5.27
CA ARG A 210 -17.24 -7.33 4.60
C ARG A 210 -17.28 -8.37 3.47
N PRO A 211 -18.49 -8.67 2.94
CA PRO A 211 -18.65 -9.59 1.81
C PRO A 211 -17.78 -9.25 0.60
N PHE A 212 -17.54 -7.97 0.34
CA PHE A 212 -16.67 -7.52 -0.74
C PHE A 212 -15.23 -8.04 -0.57
N GLY A 213 -14.63 -7.88 0.61
CA GLY A 213 -13.28 -8.37 0.87
C GLY A 213 -13.16 -9.88 0.77
N ARG A 214 -14.19 -10.63 1.25
CA ARG A 214 -14.22 -12.10 1.10
C ARG A 214 -14.28 -12.54 -0.36
N LYS A 215 -15.08 -11.84 -1.19
CA LYS A 215 -15.12 -12.08 -2.65
C LYS A 215 -13.76 -11.80 -3.27
N LEU A 216 -13.13 -10.68 -2.91
CA LEU A 216 -11.82 -10.28 -3.44
C LEU A 216 -10.73 -11.32 -3.13
N VAL A 217 -10.67 -11.82 -1.90
CA VAL A 217 -9.75 -12.90 -1.51
C VAL A 217 -10.07 -14.20 -2.25
N GLY A 218 -11.36 -14.56 -2.40
CA GLY A 218 -11.77 -15.75 -3.16
C GLY A 218 -11.37 -15.67 -4.64
N ILE A 219 -11.48 -14.50 -5.26
CA ILE A 219 -11.04 -14.23 -6.64
C ILE A 219 -9.52 -14.39 -6.76
N ARG A 220 -8.75 -13.85 -5.82
CA ARG A 220 -7.30 -14.00 -5.77
C ARG A 220 -6.87 -15.48 -5.71
N GLU A 221 -7.56 -16.31 -4.92
CA GLU A 221 -7.23 -17.73 -4.78
C GLU A 221 -7.56 -18.53 -6.05
N ASN A 222 -8.70 -18.27 -6.68
CA ASN A 222 -9.09 -18.93 -7.94
C ASN A 222 -10.17 -18.13 -8.66
N GLU A 223 -9.79 -17.37 -9.68
CA GLU A 223 -10.65 -16.52 -10.47
C GLU A 223 -11.76 -17.31 -11.20
N LEU A 224 -11.38 -18.42 -11.86
CA LEU A 224 -12.33 -19.25 -12.60
C LEU A 224 -13.41 -19.84 -11.68
N ARG A 225 -13.02 -20.29 -10.49
CA ARG A 225 -13.98 -20.79 -9.50
C ARG A 225 -14.94 -19.70 -9.04
N ALA A 226 -14.46 -18.48 -8.86
CA ALA A 226 -15.29 -17.33 -8.47
C ALA A 226 -16.30 -16.98 -9.58
N GLU A 227 -15.89 -17.01 -10.85
CA GLU A 227 -16.80 -16.81 -12.00
C GLU A 227 -17.86 -17.91 -12.08
N LEU A 228 -17.49 -19.17 -11.90
CA LEU A 228 -18.45 -20.30 -11.89
C LEU A 228 -19.45 -20.23 -10.75
N LEU A 229 -19.10 -19.58 -9.64
CA LEU A 229 -20.01 -19.29 -8.52
C LEU A 229 -20.92 -18.08 -8.78
N GLY A 230 -20.83 -17.44 -9.94
CA GLY A 230 -21.66 -16.31 -10.36
C GLY A 230 -21.20 -14.94 -9.84
N TYR A 231 -19.96 -14.82 -9.33
CA TYR A 231 -19.43 -13.51 -8.95
C TYR A 231 -18.94 -12.73 -10.17
N ASP A 232 -19.26 -11.43 -10.22
CA ASP A 232 -18.66 -10.53 -11.21
C ASP A 232 -17.25 -10.14 -10.77
N VAL A 233 -16.29 -10.93 -11.25
CA VAL A 233 -14.86 -10.78 -10.95
C VAL A 233 -14.33 -9.44 -11.43
N ARG A 234 -14.76 -8.98 -12.62
CA ARG A 234 -14.29 -7.75 -13.25
C ARG A 234 -14.67 -6.54 -12.45
N LEU A 235 -15.94 -6.46 -12.04
CA LEU A 235 -16.43 -5.37 -11.22
C LEU A 235 -15.70 -5.31 -9.87
N VAL A 236 -15.51 -6.45 -9.22
CA VAL A 236 -14.82 -6.53 -7.90
C VAL A 236 -13.36 -6.08 -8.02
N LYS A 237 -12.63 -6.56 -9.03
CA LYS A 237 -11.24 -6.14 -9.30
C LYS A 237 -11.16 -4.64 -9.63
N THR A 238 -12.07 -4.13 -10.47
CA THR A 238 -12.12 -2.70 -10.85
C THR A 238 -12.33 -1.81 -9.62
N ILE A 239 -13.30 -2.14 -8.77
CA ILE A 239 -13.57 -1.36 -7.55
C ILE A 239 -12.37 -1.43 -6.59
N ALA A 240 -11.77 -2.61 -6.41
CA ALA A 240 -10.58 -2.75 -5.57
C ALA A 240 -9.40 -1.90 -6.08
N PHE A 241 -9.20 -1.88 -7.39
CA PHE A 241 -8.16 -1.08 -8.04
C PHE A 241 -8.41 0.42 -7.86
N GLY A 242 -9.67 0.87 -8.01
CA GLY A 242 -10.07 2.26 -7.76
C GLY A 242 -9.85 2.71 -6.31
N ILE A 243 -10.21 1.86 -5.33
CA ILE A 243 -9.97 2.16 -3.90
C ILE A 243 -8.48 2.33 -3.62
N GLY A 244 -7.65 1.42 -4.14
CA GLY A 244 -6.21 1.53 -3.97
C GLY A 244 -5.62 2.75 -4.69
N GLY A 245 -6.09 3.08 -5.90
CA GLY A 245 -5.69 4.30 -6.61
C GLY A 245 -6.08 5.58 -5.86
N ALA A 246 -7.27 5.62 -5.26
CA ALA A 246 -7.70 6.75 -4.43
C ALA A 246 -6.80 6.95 -3.19
N LEU A 247 -6.42 5.86 -2.52
CA LEU A 247 -5.49 5.91 -1.39
C LEU A 247 -4.08 6.34 -1.82
N ALA A 248 -3.61 5.88 -2.98
CA ALA A 248 -2.33 6.34 -3.54
C ALA A 248 -2.38 7.84 -3.89
N GLY A 249 -3.49 8.30 -4.47
CA GLY A 249 -3.73 9.72 -4.72
C GLY A 249 -3.72 10.56 -3.45
N LEU A 250 -4.34 10.07 -2.38
CA LEU A 250 -4.30 10.72 -1.07
C LEU A 250 -2.87 10.82 -0.50
N ALA A 251 -2.06 9.76 -0.66
CA ALA A 251 -0.64 9.80 -0.30
C ALA A 251 0.11 10.86 -1.12
N GLY A 252 -0.22 10.99 -2.42
CA GLY A 252 0.33 12.03 -3.30
C GLY A 252 -0.03 13.44 -2.87
N VAL A 253 -1.26 13.67 -2.43
CA VAL A 253 -1.69 14.96 -1.84
C VAL A 253 -0.82 15.33 -0.64
N PHE A 254 -0.66 14.40 0.31
CA PHE A 254 0.15 14.67 1.50
C PHE A 254 1.63 14.88 1.17
N TYR A 255 2.14 14.19 0.16
CA TYR A 255 3.50 14.43 -0.32
C TYR A 255 3.64 15.85 -0.91
N ALA A 256 2.66 16.31 -1.70
CA ALA A 256 2.66 17.67 -2.20
C ALA A 256 2.67 18.68 -1.05
N CYS A 257 1.81 18.50 -0.04
CA CYS A 257 1.78 19.37 1.15
C CYS A 257 3.10 19.35 1.94
N TRP A 258 3.79 18.21 1.99
CA TRP A 258 5.07 18.04 2.69
C TRP A 258 6.25 18.63 1.92
N ALA A 259 6.29 18.39 0.61
CA ALA A 259 7.43 18.78 -0.25
C ALA A 259 7.37 20.25 -0.70
N GLU A 260 6.17 20.88 -0.65
CA GLU A 260 5.91 22.25 -1.12
C GLU A 260 6.25 22.51 -2.60
N ILE A 261 6.73 21.51 -3.29
CA ILE A 261 6.96 21.47 -4.73
C ILE A 261 6.66 20.10 -5.28
N VAL A 262 5.94 20.02 -6.39
CA VAL A 262 5.65 18.74 -7.08
C VAL A 262 6.41 18.71 -8.39
N THR A 263 7.39 17.81 -8.50
CA THR A 263 8.16 17.56 -9.71
C THR A 263 7.67 16.30 -10.43
N PRO A 264 7.96 16.10 -11.73
CA PRO A 264 7.63 14.87 -12.44
C PRO A 264 8.17 13.58 -11.80
N GLU A 265 9.19 13.67 -10.95
CA GLU A 265 9.79 12.52 -10.25
C GLU A 265 8.79 11.70 -9.43
N VAL A 266 7.66 12.29 -9.03
CA VAL A 266 6.57 11.54 -8.36
C VAL A 266 5.98 10.42 -9.24
N PHE A 267 6.11 10.52 -10.58
CA PHE A 267 5.73 9.50 -11.55
C PHE A 267 6.89 8.58 -11.95
N SER A 268 8.07 8.70 -11.31
CA SER A 268 9.22 7.92 -11.74
C SER A 268 9.05 6.43 -11.51
N LEU A 269 9.75 5.64 -12.32
CA LEU A 269 9.86 4.19 -12.11
C LEU A 269 10.50 3.86 -10.77
N GLY A 270 11.38 4.72 -10.29
CA GLY A 270 12.03 4.58 -8.98
C GLY A 270 11.01 4.53 -7.85
N VAL A 271 10.04 5.46 -7.82
CA VAL A 271 8.96 5.46 -6.83
C VAL A 271 8.12 4.20 -6.94
N SER A 272 7.74 3.77 -8.14
CA SER A 272 6.98 2.52 -8.32
C SER A 272 7.74 1.30 -7.79
N ALA A 273 9.04 1.20 -8.08
CA ALA A 273 9.89 0.12 -7.60
C ALA A 273 10.03 0.13 -6.08
N GLU A 274 10.25 1.30 -5.48
CA GLU A 274 10.34 1.44 -4.02
C GLU A 274 9.06 0.94 -3.32
N VAL A 275 7.89 1.32 -3.81
CA VAL A 275 6.60 0.88 -3.22
C VAL A 275 6.46 -0.64 -3.30
N ILE A 276 6.85 -1.26 -4.41
CA ILE A 276 6.84 -2.71 -4.57
C ILE A 276 7.79 -3.36 -3.56
N ILE A 277 9.00 -2.82 -3.40
CA ILE A 277 9.99 -3.30 -2.44
C ILE A 277 9.42 -3.23 -1.01
N TRP A 278 8.79 -2.12 -0.62
CA TRP A 278 8.18 -1.96 0.70
C TRP A 278 7.12 -3.04 0.98
N VAL A 279 6.29 -3.33 -0.01
CA VAL A 279 5.23 -4.34 0.11
C VAL A 279 5.80 -5.76 0.18
N LEU A 280 6.83 -6.07 -0.62
CA LEU A 280 7.51 -7.37 -0.59
C LEU A 280 8.24 -7.59 0.74
N VAL A 281 8.99 -6.59 1.19
CA VAL A 281 9.72 -6.64 2.46
C VAL A 281 8.78 -6.77 3.65
N GLY A 282 7.71 -5.99 3.64
CA GLY A 282 6.70 -6.05 4.69
C GLY A 282 5.93 -7.36 4.72
N GLY A 283 5.79 -8.03 3.58
CA GLY A 283 5.09 -9.30 3.42
C GLY A 283 3.70 -9.14 2.82
N LEU A 284 3.48 -9.86 1.71
CA LEU A 284 2.20 -9.90 1.00
C LEU A 284 1.10 -10.55 1.84
N GLY A 285 -0.13 -10.06 1.69
CA GLY A 285 -1.31 -10.63 2.33
C GLY A 285 -1.64 -10.06 3.71
N THR A 286 -0.84 -9.13 4.22
CA THR A 286 -1.13 -8.37 5.44
C THR A 286 -1.22 -6.88 5.15
N LEU A 287 -2.01 -6.13 5.91
CA LEU A 287 -2.08 -4.67 5.77
C LEU A 287 -1.00 -3.96 6.59
N TRP A 288 -0.55 -4.57 7.71
CA TRP A 288 0.47 -4.00 8.58
C TRP A 288 1.90 -4.16 8.04
N GLY A 289 2.18 -5.31 7.43
CA GLY A 289 3.52 -5.63 6.93
C GLY A 289 4.07 -4.56 6.00
N PRO A 290 3.39 -4.23 4.91
CA PRO A 290 3.81 -3.21 3.96
C PRO A 290 4.01 -1.82 4.57
N MET A 291 3.17 -1.42 5.54
CA MET A 291 3.35 -0.16 6.27
C MET A 291 4.66 -0.17 7.06
N LEU A 292 4.95 -1.25 7.78
CA LEU A 292 6.23 -1.42 8.50
C LEU A 292 7.41 -1.52 7.54
N GLY A 293 7.25 -2.20 6.40
CA GLY A 293 8.26 -2.25 5.34
C GLY A 293 8.61 -0.86 4.81
N ALA A 294 7.59 -0.03 4.54
CA ALA A 294 7.78 1.33 4.09
C ALA A 294 8.48 2.22 5.13
N VAL A 295 8.07 2.12 6.39
CA VAL A 295 8.71 2.87 7.49
C VAL A 295 10.16 2.44 7.68
N LEU A 296 10.44 1.13 7.71
CA LEU A 296 11.78 0.60 7.90
C LEU A 296 12.72 1.02 6.76
N LEU A 297 12.29 0.79 5.52
CA LEU A 297 13.12 1.08 4.35
C LEU A 297 13.20 2.59 4.06
N GLY A 298 12.13 3.33 4.32
CA GLY A 298 12.14 4.78 4.24
C GLY A 298 13.10 5.41 5.26
N ALA A 299 13.11 4.92 6.50
CA ALA A 299 14.07 5.35 7.52
C ALA A 299 15.50 5.00 7.14
N LEU A 300 15.72 3.80 6.60
CA LEU A 300 17.04 3.38 6.09
C LEU A 300 17.51 4.28 4.94
N LYS A 301 16.62 4.57 3.99
CA LYS A 301 16.91 5.49 2.86
C LYS A 301 17.26 6.88 3.36
N SER A 302 16.52 7.41 4.33
CA SER A 302 16.78 8.71 4.93
C SER A 302 18.15 8.75 5.65
N PHE A 303 18.46 7.69 6.39
CA PHE A 303 19.74 7.57 7.08
C PHE A 303 20.93 7.47 6.10
N LEU A 304 20.82 6.63 5.08
CA LEU A 304 21.88 6.47 4.07
C LEU A 304 22.05 7.73 3.20
N GLY A 305 20.95 8.39 2.85
CA GLY A 305 20.97 9.64 2.10
C GLY A 305 21.70 10.77 2.82
N SER A 306 21.65 10.78 4.17
CA SER A 306 22.39 11.76 4.98
C SER A 306 23.90 11.55 4.96
N GLN A 307 24.38 10.32 4.66
CA GLN A 307 25.81 9.97 4.65
C GLN A 307 26.49 10.21 3.31
N GLN A 308 25.71 10.44 2.22
CA GLN A 308 26.21 10.67 0.84
C GLN A 308 27.22 9.63 0.32
N LEU A 309 27.29 8.45 0.93
CA LEU A 309 28.30 7.43 0.64
C LEU A 309 27.97 6.56 -0.57
N LEU A 310 26.67 6.36 -0.86
CA LEU A 310 26.20 5.47 -1.92
C LEU A 310 24.92 6.02 -2.56
N ASP A 311 24.73 5.72 -3.85
CA ASP A 311 23.47 6.02 -4.54
C ASP A 311 22.33 5.19 -3.92
N ASN A 312 21.27 5.88 -3.50
CA ASN A 312 20.10 5.27 -2.90
C ASN A 312 19.47 4.17 -3.78
N ALA A 313 19.53 4.29 -5.11
CA ALA A 313 19.01 3.30 -6.04
C ALA A 313 19.80 1.99 -5.97
N VAL A 314 21.12 2.06 -5.86
CA VAL A 314 22.00 0.89 -5.72
C VAL A 314 21.73 0.17 -4.41
N VAL A 315 21.63 0.91 -3.31
CA VAL A 315 21.35 0.32 -1.98
C VAL A 315 20.01 -0.39 -1.97
N MET A 316 18.96 0.25 -2.50
CA MET A 316 17.62 -0.34 -2.59
C MET A 316 17.61 -1.56 -3.51
N GLY A 317 18.33 -1.55 -4.62
CA GLY A 317 18.48 -2.69 -5.52
C GLY A 317 19.14 -3.89 -4.86
N VAL A 318 20.27 -3.68 -4.19
CA VAL A 318 20.99 -4.73 -3.45
C VAL A 318 20.12 -5.28 -2.33
N LEU A 319 19.46 -4.42 -1.58
CA LEU A 319 18.58 -4.81 -0.48
C LEU A 319 17.38 -5.64 -0.97
N LEU A 320 16.80 -5.29 -2.13
CA LEU A 320 15.76 -6.10 -2.77
C LEU A 320 16.25 -7.51 -3.07
N VAL A 321 17.43 -7.62 -3.71
CA VAL A 321 18.01 -8.93 -4.06
C VAL A 321 18.24 -9.76 -2.80
N VAL A 322 18.82 -9.18 -1.77
CA VAL A 322 19.07 -9.87 -0.49
C VAL A 322 17.76 -10.34 0.14
N ILE A 323 16.74 -9.47 0.20
CA ILE A 323 15.45 -9.82 0.84
C ILE A 323 14.72 -10.92 0.05
N VAL A 324 14.68 -10.82 -1.29
CA VAL A 324 14.03 -11.83 -2.13
C VAL A 324 14.71 -13.20 -1.98
N LEU A 325 16.04 -13.22 -1.85
CA LEU A 325 16.80 -14.47 -1.68
C LEU A 325 16.60 -15.09 -0.28
N PHE A 326 16.63 -14.29 0.78
CA PHE A 326 16.62 -14.80 2.16
C PHE A 326 15.25 -14.81 2.82
N LEU A 327 14.31 -13.94 2.37
CA LEU A 327 13.00 -13.75 2.98
C LEU A 327 11.87 -13.76 1.92
N PRO A 328 11.70 -14.86 1.16
CA PRO A 328 10.74 -14.90 0.04
C PRO A 328 9.28 -14.65 0.45
N ASN A 329 8.95 -14.81 1.73
CA ASN A 329 7.61 -14.53 2.27
C ASN A 329 7.50 -13.15 2.96
N GLY A 330 8.57 -12.33 2.93
CA GLY A 330 8.67 -11.06 3.64
C GLY A 330 9.11 -11.21 5.10
N VAL A 331 9.48 -10.08 5.70
CA VAL A 331 10.05 -10.02 7.09
C VAL A 331 8.97 -10.39 8.11
N LEU A 332 7.80 -9.78 8.04
CA LEU A 332 6.76 -9.95 9.07
C LEU A 332 6.20 -11.38 9.14
N PRO A 333 5.81 -12.04 8.04
CA PRO A 333 5.35 -13.43 8.08
C PRO A 333 6.42 -14.42 8.57
N THR A 334 7.69 -14.16 8.25
CA THR A 334 8.81 -14.98 8.72
C THR A 334 9.01 -14.84 10.22
N LEU A 335 8.98 -13.63 10.76
CA LEU A 335 9.07 -13.36 12.20
C LEU A 335 7.89 -13.96 12.97
N THR A 336 6.66 -13.82 12.47
CA THR A 336 5.48 -14.39 13.15
C THR A 336 5.50 -15.92 13.17
N ARG A 337 5.97 -16.57 12.09
CA ARG A 337 6.17 -18.03 12.07
C ARG A 337 7.25 -18.47 13.03
N ALA A 338 8.39 -17.78 13.07
CA ALA A 338 9.47 -18.08 14.01
C ALA A 338 9.00 -17.94 15.47
N TRP A 339 8.25 -16.88 15.77
CA TRP A 339 7.69 -16.63 17.10
C TRP A 339 6.67 -17.69 17.52
N THR A 340 5.75 -18.07 16.63
CA THR A 340 4.77 -19.13 16.91
C THR A 340 5.44 -20.49 17.09
N SER A 341 6.46 -20.81 16.30
CA SER A 341 7.24 -22.04 16.44
C SER A 341 8.01 -22.09 17.77
N TYR A 342 8.59 -20.96 18.19
CA TYR A 342 9.28 -20.84 19.48
C TYR A 342 8.30 -21.03 20.66
N ARG A 343 7.14 -20.38 20.61
CA ARG A 343 6.09 -20.49 21.62
C ARG A 343 5.51 -21.90 21.73
N ASN A 344 5.29 -22.58 20.59
CA ASN A 344 4.80 -23.96 20.58
C ASN A 344 5.84 -24.96 21.11
N ARG A 345 7.14 -24.71 20.95
CA ARG A 345 8.20 -25.52 21.57
C ARG A 345 8.22 -25.39 23.08
N GLN A 346 7.84 -24.25 23.63
CA GLN A 346 7.76 -24.04 25.09
C GLN A 346 6.50 -24.67 25.71
N SER A 347 5.40 -24.78 24.92
CA SER A 347 4.14 -25.36 25.41
C SER A 347 4.07 -26.88 25.30
N HIS A 348 4.98 -27.54 24.57
CA HIS A 348 5.12 -28.98 24.49
C HIS A 348 6.60 -29.33 24.68
N PRO A 349 7.09 -29.50 25.94
CA PRO A 349 8.39 -30.08 26.16
C PRO A 349 8.37 -31.52 25.60
N PRO A 350 9.48 -32.00 24.96
CA PRO A 350 9.55 -33.36 24.46
C PRO A 350 9.32 -34.30 25.68
N VAL A 351 8.40 -35.24 25.49
CA VAL A 351 8.16 -36.31 26.50
C VAL A 351 9.46 -37.14 26.54
N PRO A 352 10.16 -37.20 27.68
CA PRO A 352 11.35 -38.04 27.80
C PRO A 352 10.88 -39.49 27.83
N GLY A 353 11.23 -40.29 26.81
CA GLY A 353 11.07 -41.74 26.84
C GLY A 353 10.22 -42.34 25.75
N GLU A 354 10.52 -42.09 24.46
CA GLU A 354 10.27 -43.04 23.40
C GLU A 354 11.61 -43.30 22.69
N ASP A 355 12.48 -44.02 23.37
CA ASP A 355 13.56 -44.72 22.71
C ASP A 355 12.91 -45.81 21.84
N HIS A 356 12.96 -45.63 20.54
CA HIS A 356 12.72 -46.72 19.61
C HIS A 356 13.88 -47.69 19.65
N ASP A 357 13.74 -48.72 20.52
CA ASP A 357 14.40 -49.97 20.30
C ASP A 357 13.82 -50.62 19.04
N ALA A 358 14.65 -50.71 18.00
CA ALA A 358 14.84 -51.79 17.05
C ALA A 358 15.43 -51.26 15.71
#